data_69e033f5d6f36dd0c99d9af0b3210a5c
#
_entry.id   69e033f5d6f36dd0c99d9af0b3210a5c
#
_cell.length_a   1.000
_cell.length_b   1.000
_cell.length_c   1.000
_cell.angle_alpha   90.00
_cell.angle_beta   90.00
_cell.angle_gamma   90.00
#
_symmetry.space_group_name_H-M   'P 1'
#
loop_
_entity.id
_entity.type
_entity.pdbx_description
1 polymer ?
#
loop_
_entity_poly.entity_id
_entity_poly.type
_entity_poly.pdbx_seq_one_letter_code
_entity_poly.pdbx_strand_id
1 'polypeptide(L)'
;SDMEPDMWRKLVHIIHENYDLYHGFVILHGTDTMAYTASALSFMLEGLDKPVILTGSQLPIGVLRTDGKENLMTSIEIAAAQDKEGKALVPEVCIFFENHLMRGNRTTKMNAENFNAFRSFNYPVLAEAGIHIKYNQAQIHVNKSKQELVPHYLLDTNIVVLKLFPGIQENVIATMLGT
;
A
#
# COMPACT_ATOMS: atom_id res chain seq x y z
N SER A 1 4.10 -16.46 -3.84
CA SER A 1 4.31 -16.74 -2.41
C SER A 1 3.12 -16.22 -1.66
N ASP A 2 2.58 -17.04 -0.80
CA ASP A 2 1.44 -16.68 0.01
C ASP A 2 1.87 -15.63 1.03
N MET A 3 1.19 -14.47 1.02
CA MET A 3 1.42 -13.44 2.02
C MET A 3 0.61 -13.77 3.27
N GLU A 4 1.30 -13.89 4.39
CA GLU A 4 0.73 -14.19 5.68
C GLU A 4 0.98 -13.03 6.67
N PRO A 5 0.22 -12.92 7.77
CA PRO A 5 0.42 -11.90 8.79
C PRO A 5 1.86 -11.79 9.31
N ASP A 6 2.58 -12.91 9.40
CA ASP A 6 3.99 -12.91 9.80
C ASP A 6 4.91 -12.20 8.81
N MET A 7 4.58 -12.22 7.53
CA MET A 7 5.33 -11.46 6.53
C MET A 7 5.13 -9.96 6.70
N TRP A 8 3.92 -9.52 7.06
CA TRP A 8 3.69 -8.10 7.37
C TRP A 8 4.46 -7.66 8.61
N ARG A 9 4.52 -8.49 9.67
CA ARG A 9 5.35 -8.22 10.86
C ARG A 9 6.82 -8.07 10.51
N LYS A 10 7.34 -8.94 9.63
CA LYS A 10 8.73 -8.85 9.13
C LYS A 10 8.98 -7.57 8.36
N LEU A 11 8.06 -7.16 7.47
CA LEU A 11 8.17 -5.91 6.73
C LEU A 11 8.21 -4.70 7.66
N VAL A 12 7.31 -4.65 8.65
CA VAL A 12 7.29 -3.58 9.67
C VAL A 12 8.61 -3.55 10.44
N HIS A 13 9.13 -4.70 10.84
CA HIS A 13 10.39 -4.80 11.55
C HIS A 13 11.56 -4.26 10.72
N ILE A 14 11.66 -4.68 9.45
CA ILE A 14 12.70 -4.22 8.52
C ILE A 14 12.61 -2.70 8.34
N ILE A 15 11.41 -2.16 8.13
CA ILE A 15 11.19 -0.72 7.97
C ILE A 15 11.61 0.02 9.25
N HIS A 16 11.18 -0.44 10.41
CA HIS A 16 11.48 0.17 11.70
C HIS A 16 12.97 0.19 12.00
N GLU A 17 13.68 -0.94 11.84
CA GLU A 17 15.11 -1.03 12.09
C GLU A 17 15.96 -0.15 11.15
N ASN A 18 15.45 0.13 9.96
CA ASN A 18 16.15 0.92 8.95
C ASN A 18 15.58 2.34 8.81
N TYR A 19 14.65 2.71 9.67
CA TYR A 19 13.87 3.95 9.49
C TYR A 19 14.75 5.19 9.44
N ASP A 20 15.72 5.31 10.33
CA ASP A 20 16.62 6.46 10.40
C ASP A 20 17.71 6.48 9.31
N LEU A 21 17.95 5.34 8.67
CA LEU A 21 19.01 5.19 7.67
C LEU A 21 18.57 5.63 6.26
N TYR A 22 17.27 5.62 5.96
CA TYR A 22 16.74 5.86 4.62
C TYR A 22 15.65 6.93 4.60
N HIS A 23 15.51 7.60 3.46
CA HIS A 23 14.49 8.63 3.24
C HIS A 23 13.11 8.07 2.88
N GLY A 24 13.04 6.79 2.48
CA GLY A 24 11.81 6.10 2.10
C GLY A 24 12.08 4.65 1.75
N PHE A 25 11.02 3.90 1.53
CA PHE A 25 11.07 2.46 1.28
C PHE A 25 10.25 2.11 0.05
N VAL A 26 10.80 1.26 -0.81
CA VAL A 26 10.08 0.69 -1.95
C VAL A 26 10.05 -0.82 -1.78
N ILE A 27 8.86 -1.41 -1.86
CA ILE A 27 8.62 -2.83 -1.67
C ILE A 27 8.13 -3.42 -2.99
N LEU A 28 8.93 -4.30 -3.59
CA LEU A 28 8.52 -5.10 -4.72
C LEU A 28 7.62 -6.26 -4.26
N HIS A 29 6.41 -6.31 -4.77
CA HIS A 29 5.36 -7.19 -4.28
C HIS A 29 4.56 -7.82 -5.43
N GLY A 30 4.11 -9.04 -5.25
CA GLY A 30 3.14 -9.66 -6.16
C GLY A 30 1.79 -8.94 -6.13
N THR A 31 1.14 -8.82 -7.28
CA THR A 31 -0.06 -7.98 -7.42
C THR A 31 -1.29 -8.50 -6.69
N ASP A 32 -1.41 -9.82 -6.46
CA ASP A 32 -2.64 -10.44 -5.92
C ASP A 32 -2.97 -9.99 -4.49
N THR A 33 -1.95 -9.86 -3.65
CA THR A 33 -2.12 -9.51 -2.24
C THR A 33 -1.52 -8.15 -1.87
N MET A 34 -1.04 -7.38 -2.85
CA MET A 34 -0.41 -6.08 -2.62
C MET A 34 -1.34 -5.10 -1.87
N ALA A 35 -2.62 -5.04 -2.22
CA ALA A 35 -3.59 -4.16 -1.58
C ALA A 35 -3.81 -4.54 -0.10
N TYR A 36 -3.79 -5.84 0.23
CA TYR A 36 -3.86 -6.30 1.63
C TYR A 36 -2.61 -5.90 2.41
N THR A 37 -1.44 -6.12 1.84
CA THR A 37 -0.16 -5.73 2.47
C THR A 37 -0.09 -4.21 2.68
N ALA A 38 -0.44 -3.41 1.67
CA ALA A 38 -0.46 -1.96 1.80
C ALA A 38 -1.45 -1.48 2.87
N SER A 39 -2.62 -2.12 2.94
CA SER A 39 -3.62 -1.83 3.96
C SER A 39 -3.11 -2.17 5.36
N ALA A 40 -2.55 -3.36 5.56
CA ALA A 40 -1.97 -3.78 6.83
C ALA A 40 -0.85 -2.83 7.29
N LEU A 41 0.13 -2.54 6.43
CA LEU A 41 1.23 -1.63 6.74
C LEU A 41 0.74 -0.22 7.09
N SER A 42 -0.35 0.26 6.46
CA SER A 42 -0.93 1.58 6.77
C SER A 42 -1.41 1.70 8.21
N PHE A 43 -1.82 0.60 8.84
CA PHE A 43 -2.24 0.56 10.24
C PHE A 43 -1.12 0.13 11.20
N MET A 44 -0.14 -0.62 10.71
CA MET A 44 0.97 -1.11 11.51
C MET A 44 2.10 -0.09 11.69
N LEU A 45 2.15 0.97 10.89
CA LEU A 45 3.17 2.03 10.90
C LEU A 45 2.53 3.35 11.33
N GLU A 46 2.21 3.48 12.62
CA GLU A 46 1.65 4.72 13.18
C GLU A 46 2.73 5.81 13.26
N GLY A 47 2.35 7.05 12.94
CA GLY A 47 3.29 8.18 12.99
C GLY A 47 4.27 8.24 11.83
N LEU A 48 4.02 7.50 10.75
CA LEU A 48 4.87 7.47 9.56
C LEU A 48 5.08 8.88 8.98
N ASP A 49 6.32 9.26 8.77
CA ASP A 49 6.74 10.54 8.15
C ASP A 49 7.61 10.35 6.90
N LYS A 50 7.79 9.10 6.47
CA LYS A 50 8.53 8.69 5.28
C LYS A 50 7.66 7.87 4.35
N PRO A 51 7.90 7.89 3.02
CA PRO A 51 7.12 7.08 2.08
C PRO A 51 7.46 5.60 2.21
N VAL A 52 6.41 4.76 2.18
CA VAL A 52 6.50 3.32 2.01
C VAL A 52 5.68 2.96 0.79
N ILE A 53 6.32 2.67 -0.33
CA ILE A 53 5.66 2.48 -1.62
C ILE A 53 5.74 1.02 -2.02
N LEU A 54 4.57 0.39 -2.14
CA LEU A 54 4.46 -0.94 -2.73
C LEU A 54 4.28 -0.81 -4.24
N THR A 55 4.99 -1.63 -4.97
CA THR A 55 4.86 -1.72 -6.43
C THR A 55 5.18 -3.12 -6.92
N GLY A 56 4.95 -3.37 -8.19
CA GLY A 56 5.17 -4.65 -8.81
C GLY A 56 4.95 -4.56 -10.31
N SER A 57 4.63 -5.69 -10.91
CA SER A 57 4.34 -5.76 -12.33
C SER A 57 3.29 -6.82 -12.65
N GLN A 58 2.53 -6.60 -13.71
CA GLN A 58 1.65 -7.62 -14.28
C GLN A 58 2.45 -8.62 -15.13
N LEU A 59 3.50 -8.15 -15.78
CA LEU A 59 4.39 -9.00 -16.56
C LEU A 59 5.76 -9.14 -15.87
N PRO A 60 6.38 -10.33 -15.89
CA PRO A 60 7.73 -10.50 -15.34
C PRO A 60 8.72 -9.48 -15.91
N ILE A 61 9.63 -8.99 -15.08
CA ILE A 61 10.54 -7.89 -15.43
C ILE A 61 11.46 -8.21 -16.64
N GLY A 62 11.67 -9.47 -16.93
CA GLY A 62 12.48 -9.93 -18.08
C GLY A 62 11.70 -10.05 -19.40
N VAL A 63 10.40 -9.83 -19.39
CA VAL A 63 9.55 -9.96 -20.58
C VAL A 63 9.52 -8.64 -21.36
N LEU A 64 9.45 -8.74 -22.69
CA LEU A 64 9.24 -7.57 -23.54
C LEU A 64 7.93 -6.87 -23.17
N ARG A 65 7.98 -5.53 -23.07
CA ARG A 65 6.85 -4.65 -22.65
C ARG A 65 6.41 -4.85 -21.19
N THR A 66 7.31 -5.28 -20.31
CA THR A 66 7.02 -5.30 -18.88
C THR A 66 6.74 -3.87 -18.35
N ASP A 67 5.72 -3.74 -17.52
CA ASP A 67 5.42 -2.53 -16.74
C ASP A 67 6.33 -2.37 -15.51
N GLY A 68 7.06 -3.44 -15.14
CA GLY A 68 7.81 -3.49 -13.89
C GLY A 68 8.96 -2.50 -13.78
N LYS A 69 9.63 -2.17 -14.88
CA LYS A 69 10.75 -1.21 -14.86
C LYS A 69 10.28 0.21 -14.55
N GLU A 70 9.25 0.67 -15.24
CA GLU A 70 8.69 2.00 -15.02
C GLU A 70 8.06 2.12 -13.65
N ASN A 71 7.30 1.11 -13.23
CA ASN A 71 6.72 1.07 -11.90
C ASN A 71 7.79 1.18 -10.80
N LEU A 72 8.89 0.43 -10.93
CA LEU A 72 9.99 0.48 -9.96
C LEU A 72 10.70 1.83 -9.96
N MET A 73 11.12 2.32 -11.14
CA MET A 73 11.88 3.58 -11.25
C MET A 73 11.08 4.77 -10.72
N THR A 74 9.81 4.87 -11.10
CA THR A 74 8.93 5.93 -10.62
C THR A 74 8.65 5.81 -9.12
N SER A 75 8.50 4.60 -8.60
CA SER A 75 8.35 4.39 -7.14
C SER A 75 9.57 4.87 -6.36
N ILE A 76 10.79 4.64 -6.87
CA ILE A 76 12.03 5.12 -6.27
C ILE A 76 12.10 6.65 -6.33
N GLU A 77 11.73 7.26 -7.47
CA GLU A 77 11.69 8.71 -7.62
C GLU A 77 10.72 9.35 -6.61
N ILE A 78 9.52 8.79 -6.45
CA ILE A 78 8.53 9.28 -5.48
C ILE A 78 9.03 9.07 -4.04
N ALA A 79 9.66 7.93 -3.75
CA ALA A 79 10.20 7.64 -2.41
C ALA A 79 11.35 8.57 -2.02
N ALA A 80 12.08 9.09 -3.00
CA ALA A 80 13.18 10.04 -2.80
C ALA A 80 12.72 11.51 -2.82
N ALA A 81 11.48 11.79 -3.24
CA ALA A 81 10.98 13.14 -3.43
C ALA A 81 10.78 13.88 -2.10
N GLN A 82 11.39 15.05 -1.97
CA GLN A 82 11.35 15.90 -0.79
C GLN A 82 10.93 17.33 -1.15
N ASP A 83 10.38 18.03 -0.17
CA ASP A 83 10.13 19.46 -0.26
C ASP A 83 11.42 20.29 -0.04
N LYS A 84 11.28 21.60 -0.04
CA LYS A 84 12.42 22.52 0.18
C LYS A 84 13.01 22.43 1.60
N GLU A 85 12.28 21.85 2.54
CA GLU A 85 12.71 21.64 3.93
C GLU A 85 13.32 20.25 4.14
N GLY A 86 13.43 19.42 3.10
CA GLY A 86 13.94 18.06 3.18
C GLY A 86 12.93 17.04 3.71
N LYS A 87 11.65 17.38 3.78
CA LYS A 87 10.59 16.47 4.20
C LYS A 87 10.04 15.70 3.01
N ALA A 88 9.68 14.44 3.26
CA ALA A 88 9.06 13.62 2.23
C ALA A 88 7.78 14.27 1.68
N LEU A 89 7.62 14.25 0.36
CA LEU A 89 6.40 14.75 -0.28
C LEU A 89 5.18 13.87 0.01
N VAL A 90 5.38 12.56 0.19
CA VAL A 90 4.30 11.60 0.42
C VAL A 90 4.65 10.70 1.59
N PRO A 91 4.48 11.15 2.85
CA PRO A 91 4.79 10.37 4.04
C PRO A 91 3.66 9.37 4.38
N GLU A 92 3.36 8.48 3.46
CA GLU A 92 2.28 7.50 3.59
C GLU A 92 2.69 6.13 3.06
N VAL A 93 1.96 5.10 3.47
CA VAL A 93 1.97 3.80 2.79
C VAL A 93 1.11 3.91 1.52
N CYS A 94 1.72 3.66 0.37
CA CYS A 94 1.10 3.84 -0.93
C CYS A 94 1.29 2.62 -1.82
N ILE A 95 0.43 2.49 -2.83
CA ILE A 95 0.65 1.65 -4.00
C ILE A 95 0.91 2.56 -5.19
N PHE A 96 2.04 2.36 -5.86
CA PHE A 96 2.28 2.93 -7.18
C PHE A 96 2.13 1.84 -8.24
N PHE A 97 1.23 2.06 -9.16
CA PHE A 97 1.03 1.13 -10.25
C PHE A 97 0.52 1.86 -11.50
N GLU A 98 1.08 1.46 -12.65
CA GLU A 98 0.84 2.13 -13.91
C GLU A 98 1.16 3.64 -13.78
N ASN A 99 0.50 4.58 -13.81
CA ASN A 99 0.89 5.99 -13.66
C ASN A 99 0.31 6.64 -12.39
N HIS A 100 -0.23 5.86 -11.47
CA HIS A 100 -0.98 6.39 -10.34
C HIS A 100 -0.36 5.99 -9.00
N LEU A 101 -0.15 6.98 -8.14
CA LEU A 101 0.13 6.76 -6.73
C LEU A 101 -1.18 6.81 -5.95
N MET A 102 -1.51 5.72 -5.29
CA MET A 102 -2.75 5.54 -4.55
C MET A 102 -2.47 5.28 -3.08
N ARG A 103 -3.32 5.80 -2.18
CA ARG A 103 -3.22 5.50 -0.74
C ARG A 103 -3.41 4.02 -0.49
N GLY A 104 -2.51 3.39 0.26
CA GLY A 104 -2.45 1.95 0.45
C GLY A 104 -3.74 1.33 0.97
N ASN A 105 -4.32 1.90 2.02
CA ASN A 105 -5.57 1.41 2.61
C ASN A 105 -6.86 1.89 1.89
N ARG A 106 -6.73 2.51 0.72
CA ARG A 106 -7.86 2.93 -0.14
C ARG A 106 -7.82 2.28 -1.51
N THR A 107 -6.89 1.36 -1.72
CA THR A 107 -6.63 0.74 -3.01
C THR A 107 -7.07 -0.71 -3.00
N THR A 108 -7.65 -1.15 -4.10
CA THR A 108 -8.03 -2.56 -4.32
C THR A 108 -7.57 -3.03 -5.70
N LYS A 109 -7.28 -4.34 -5.81
CA LYS A 109 -7.00 -4.96 -7.10
C LYS A 109 -8.32 -5.20 -7.84
N MET A 110 -8.41 -4.69 -9.07
CA MET A 110 -9.60 -4.77 -9.91
C MET A 110 -9.51 -5.82 -11.00
N ASN A 111 -8.31 -6.01 -11.54
CA ASN A 111 -8.13 -6.83 -12.71
C ASN A 111 -6.84 -7.63 -12.61
N ALA A 112 -6.89 -8.88 -13.05
CA ALA A 112 -5.74 -9.78 -13.10
C ALA A 112 -5.05 -9.79 -14.48
N GLU A 113 -5.71 -9.32 -15.54
CA GLU A 113 -5.25 -9.48 -16.92
C GLU A 113 -4.81 -8.16 -17.58
N ASN A 114 -5.24 -7.02 -17.07
CA ASN A 114 -4.89 -5.71 -17.64
C ASN A 114 -3.84 -5.00 -16.80
N PHE A 115 -3.09 -4.09 -17.42
CA PHE A 115 -2.12 -3.23 -16.71
C PHE A 115 -2.81 -2.36 -15.66
N ASN A 116 -4.04 -1.88 -15.93
CA ASN A 116 -4.86 -1.15 -14.93
C ASN A 116 -5.38 -2.11 -13.84
N ALA A 117 -4.45 -2.63 -13.06
CA ALA A 117 -4.72 -3.68 -12.07
C ALA A 117 -5.30 -3.14 -10.77
N PHE A 118 -5.00 -1.88 -10.40
CA PHE A 118 -5.38 -1.29 -9.11
C PHE A 118 -6.25 -0.05 -9.27
N ARG A 119 -7.14 0.16 -8.31
CA ARG A 119 -8.00 1.34 -8.26
C ARG A 119 -8.33 1.77 -6.84
N SER A 120 -8.41 3.09 -6.65
CA SER A 120 -8.92 3.72 -5.44
C SER A 120 -10.30 4.31 -5.76
N PHE A 121 -11.37 3.69 -5.25
CA PHE A 121 -12.75 4.10 -5.59
C PHE A 121 -13.24 5.30 -4.81
N ASN A 122 -12.86 5.36 -3.54
CA ASN A 122 -13.42 6.30 -2.58
C ASN A 122 -12.39 7.34 -2.12
N TYR A 123 -11.27 7.42 -2.81
CA TYR A 123 -10.23 8.40 -2.50
C TYR A 123 -9.48 8.79 -3.78
N PRO A 124 -9.20 10.08 -3.99
CA PRO A 124 -8.43 10.52 -5.15
C PRO A 124 -7.00 9.96 -5.15
N VAL A 125 -6.39 9.86 -6.31
CA VAL A 125 -4.97 9.52 -6.44
C VAL A 125 -4.10 10.59 -5.78
N LEU A 126 -3.01 10.18 -5.15
CA LEU A 126 -2.08 11.07 -4.46
C LEU A 126 -1.07 11.73 -5.42
N ALA A 127 -0.74 11.03 -6.49
CA ALA A 127 0.06 11.58 -7.58
C ALA A 127 -0.24 10.85 -8.90
N GLU A 128 0.07 11.53 -9.99
CA GLU A 128 0.00 11.01 -11.35
C GLU A 128 1.34 11.23 -12.04
N ALA A 129 1.93 10.14 -12.54
CA ALA A 129 3.18 10.17 -13.28
C ALA A 129 2.91 10.37 -14.78
N GLY A 130 3.51 11.41 -15.34
CA GLY A 130 3.55 11.71 -16.75
C GLY A 130 4.98 12.08 -17.12
N ILE A 131 5.17 13.13 -17.94
CA ILE A 131 6.51 13.71 -18.18
C ILE A 131 7.12 14.22 -16.85
N HIS A 132 6.26 14.71 -15.96
CA HIS A 132 6.57 15.08 -14.59
C HIS A 132 5.55 14.46 -13.64
N ILE A 133 5.95 14.16 -12.41
CA ILE A 133 5.04 13.66 -11.39
C ILE A 133 4.25 14.83 -10.80
N LYS A 134 2.93 14.77 -10.91
CA LYS A 134 2.00 15.76 -10.35
C LYS A 134 1.44 15.24 -9.03
N TYR A 135 1.82 15.88 -7.93
CA TYR A 135 1.35 15.53 -6.59
C TYR A 135 0.05 16.29 -6.24
N ASN A 136 -0.92 15.55 -5.71
CA ASN A 136 -2.17 16.11 -5.19
C ASN A 136 -2.01 16.44 -3.70
N GLN A 137 -1.33 17.56 -3.41
CA GLN A 137 -0.96 17.96 -2.05
C GLN A 137 -2.16 18.07 -1.10
N ALA A 138 -3.34 18.40 -1.60
CA ALA A 138 -4.56 18.51 -0.79
C ALA A 138 -5.03 17.16 -0.23
N GLN A 139 -4.62 16.06 -0.86
CA GLN A 139 -5.04 14.70 -0.50
C GLN A 139 -3.96 13.91 0.24
N ILE A 140 -2.71 14.34 0.19
CA ILE A 140 -1.61 13.67 0.88
C ILE A 140 -1.73 13.93 2.39
N HIS A 141 -1.67 12.84 3.17
CA HIS A 141 -1.65 12.94 4.62
C HIS A 141 -0.28 13.43 5.09
N VAL A 142 -0.29 14.40 5.98
CA VAL A 142 0.92 14.89 6.63
C VAL A 142 0.81 14.63 8.11
N ASN A 143 1.79 13.97 8.70
CA ASN A 143 1.86 13.79 10.15
C ASN A 143 2.05 15.14 10.85
N LYS A 144 0.94 15.77 11.25
CA LYS A 144 0.94 17.08 11.92
C LYS A 144 1.41 17.01 13.37
N SER A 145 1.29 15.85 13.99
CA SER A 145 1.62 15.67 15.42
C SER A 145 3.11 15.56 15.67
N LYS A 146 3.94 15.41 14.62
CA LYS A 146 5.38 15.11 14.74
C LYS A 146 5.65 13.91 15.64
N GLN A 147 4.70 13.00 15.68
CA GLN A 147 4.82 11.76 16.43
C GLN A 147 5.89 10.89 15.79
N GLU A 148 6.74 10.28 16.59
CA GLU A 148 7.71 9.30 16.13
C GLU A 148 6.99 8.05 15.61
N LEU A 149 7.67 7.30 14.73
CA LEU A 149 7.14 6.03 14.20
C LEU A 149 6.92 5.05 15.36
N VAL A 150 5.71 4.57 15.50
CA VAL A 150 5.34 3.50 16.44
C VAL A 150 4.90 2.28 15.65
N PRO A 151 5.72 1.20 15.63
CA PRO A 151 5.36 -0.03 14.94
C PRO A 151 4.37 -0.86 15.77
N HIS A 152 3.30 -1.32 15.13
CA HIS A 152 2.31 -2.23 15.71
C HIS A 152 2.46 -3.62 15.10
N TYR A 153 2.73 -4.62 15.94
CA TYR A 153 2.97 -6.00 15.51
C TYR A 153 1.79 -6.93 15.78
N LEU A 154 0.85 -6.51 16.63
CA LEU A 154 -0.30 -7.32 16.99
C LEU A 154 -1.36 -7.25 15.89
N LEU A 155 -1.72 -8.40 15.37
CA LEU A 155 -2.78 -8.57 14.39
C LEU A 155 -3.75 -9.62 14.92
N ASP A 156 -5.02 -9.25 15.02
CA ASP A 156 -6.08 -10.22 15.30
C ASP A 156 -6.43 -10.95 14.00
N THR A 157 -6.22 -12.26 13.99
CA THR A 157 -6.51 -13.13 12.84
C THR A 157 -7.83 -13.87 13.02
N ASN A 158 -8.52 -13.71 14.16
CA ASN A 158 -9.81 -14.31 14.43
C ASN A 158 -10.96 -13.45 13.88
N ILE A 159 -10.90 -13.16 12.58
CA ILE A 159 -11.85 -12.27 11.89
C ILE A 159 -12.49 -13.02 10.73
N VAL A 160 -13.81 -12.93 10.64
CA VAL A 160 -14.60 -13.42 9.51
C VAL A 160 -15.38 -12.27 8.90
N VAL A 161 -15.34 -12.16 7.57
CA VAL A 161 -16.18 -11.20 6.83
C VAL A 161 -17.42 -11.90 6.34
N LEU A 162 -18.57 -11.57 6.95
CA LEU A 162 -19.87 -12.06 6.53
C LEU A 162 -20.53 -11.04 5.58
N LYS A 163 -20.66 -11.42 4.31
CA LYS A 163 -21.37 -10.62 3.32
C LYS A 163 -22.86 -11.00 3.34
N LEU A 164 -23.70 -10.08 3.78
CA LEU A 164 -25.14 -10.26 3.76
C LEU A 164 -25.70 -10.07 2.34
N PHE A 165 -26.62 -10.93 1.95
CA PHE A 165 -27.34 -10.85 0.68
C PHE A 165 -28.81 -11.32 0.88
N PRO A 166 -29.75 -10.91 0.02
CA PRO A 166 -31.15 -11.38 0.11
C PRO A 166 -31.23 -12.91 0.01
N GLY A 167 -31.89 -13.55 1.00
CA GLY A 167 -32.05 -15.01 1.04
C GLY A 167 -30.95 -15.77 1.80
N ILE A 168 -29.98 -15.08 2.42
CA ILE A 168 -29.06 -15.76 3.35
C ILE A 168 -29.84 -16.42 4.50
N GLN A 169 -29.54 -17.68 4.78
CA GLN A 169 -30.23 -18.44 5.80
C GLN A 169 -29.71 -18.12 7.21
N GLU A 170 -30.62 -18.06 8.18
CA GLU A 170 -30.28 -17.73 9.57
C GLU A 170 -29.26 -18.73 10.16
N ASN A 171 -29.40 -20.02 9.83
CA ASN A 171 -28.50 -21.06 10.32
C ASN A 171 -27.03 -20.86 9.85
N VAL A 172 -26.81 -20.24 8.69
CA VAL A 172 -25.45 -19.91 8.22
C VAL A 172 -24.83 -18.84 9.11
N ILE A 173 -25.62 -17.83 9.46
CA ILE A 173 -25.18 -16.75 10.35
C ILE A 173 -24.91 -17.29 11.75
N ALA A 174 -25.84 -18.07 12.30
CA ALA A 174 -25.71 -18.70 13.62
C ALA A 174 -24.44 -19.58 13.72
N THR A 175 -24.18 -20.39 12.69
CA THR A 175 -22.96 -21.21 12.64
C THR A 175 -21.68 -20.36 12.65
N MET A 176 -21.66 -19.26 11.93
CA MET A 176 -20.49 -18.36 11.92
C MET A 176 -20.28 -17.63 13.24
N LEU A 177 -21.36 -17.29 13.94
CA LEU A 177 -21.31 -16.62 15.24
C LEU A 177 -21.10 -17.59 16.41
N GLY A 178 -21.13 -18.91 16.16
CA GLY A 178 -20.98 -19.94 17.20
C GLY A 178 -22.18 -20.07 18.13
N THR A 179 -23.38 -19.68 17.65
CA THR A 179 -24.66 -19.74 18.41
C THR A 179 -25.61 -20.80 17.88
#